data_4e40d8a20920ee827045149b414a83d2
#
_entry.id   4e40d8a20920ee827045149b414a83d2
#
_cell.length_a   1.000
_cell.length_b   1.000
_cell.length_c   1.000
_cell.angle_alpha   90.00
_cell.angle_beta   90.00
_cell.angle_gamma   90.00
#
_symmetry.space_group_name_H-M   'P 1'
#
loop_
_entity.id
_entity.type
_entity.pdbx_description
1 polymer ?
#
loop_
_entity_poly.entity_id
_entity_poly.type
_entity_poly.pdbx_seq_one_letter_code
_entity_poly.pdbx_strand_id
1 'polypeptide(L)'
;MQPNGKQRNSMDNPFIIKAYESKELFCDREEELQLMLRNCVNQTDMTLISQRRMGKTGLILRLFDELQTTRPDIHTIYVDIFASRNIDDFIKLLAEATIKSFQPKTTIGERLMTFIKSLRPQLSFDNITGEPQLQIAYQTAHEKEYTLRGLFDFLDSQGIPIIIAIDEFQQIRDYPEQNMEALLRTYIQQMHHLTFIFCGSKKHLMADIFANEKKPFYASTTFVSLTKINEEAYANFILRLFNERQRDITNEALQFILTWTRRHTYYTQQLCHTIYANGKHNIDLEEVKLACKQLMSQGETVYLQYRQMLTDKQWDYLIAIAKEESVHQITAASFLKRHKIGTPSVSRRLADALYEKGLLNAEQTLEGTVYSVSDVFLSRWMERL
;
A
#
# COMPACT_ATOMS: atom_id res chain seq x y z
N MET A 1 27.68 0.62 -6.81
CA MET A 1 27.61 -0.81 -7.13
C MET A 1 26.24 -1.04 -7.72
N GLN A 2 26.15 -1.41 -8.99
CA GLN A 2 24.90 -1.83 -9.60
C GLN A 2 24.30 -2.94 -8.75
N PRO A 3 22.97 -2.93 -8.46
CA PRO A 3 22.35 -4.11 -7.91
C PRO A 3 22.57 -5.22 -8.93
N ASN A 4 23.26 -6.27 -8.52
CA ASN A 4 23.42 -7.48 -9.30
C ASN A 4 22.05 -7.90 -9.83
N GLY A 5 21.80 -7.65 -11.10
CA GLY A 5 20.72 -8.28 -11.82
C GLY A 5 20.98 -9.78 -11.77
N LYS A 6 20.46 -10.43 -10.74
CA LYS A 6 20.36 -11.90 -10.74
C LYS A 6 19.58 -12.24 -11.98
N GLN A 7 20.26 -12.78 -13.01
CA GLN A 7 19.58 -13.48 -14.09
C GLN A 7 18.66 -14.49 -13.42
N ARG A 8 17.36 -14.21 -13.42
CA ARG A 8 16.38 -15.17 -12.92
C ARG A 8 16.45 -16.42 -13.79
N ASN A 9 16.57 -17.57 -13.14
CA ASN A 9 16.38 -18.84 -13.82
C ASN A 9 14.98 -18.89 -14.42
N SER A 10 14.83 -19.51 -15.58
CA SER A 10 13.54 -19.74 -16.24
C SER A 10 12.52 -20.48 -15.35
N MET A 11 12.95 -21.01 -14.21
CA MET A 11 12.15 -21.68 -13.19
C MET A 11 11.57 -20.74 -12.12
N ASP A 12 12.02 -19.48 -12.02
CA ASP A 12 11.52 -18.57 -10.99
C ASP A 12 10.10 -18.13 -11.31
N ASN A 13 9.24 -18.14 -10.28
CA ASN A 13 7.84 -17.74 -10.42
C ASN A 13 7.73 -16.25 -10.79
N PRO A 14 7.15 -15.89 -11.94
CA PRO A 14 7.11 -14.51 -12.39
C PRO A 14 6.03 -13.67 -11.69
N PHE A 15 5.08 -14.32 -11.02
CA PHE A 15 3.98 -13.61 -10.33
C PHE A 15 4.42 -13.19 -8.94
N ILE A 16 4.70 -11.90 -8.78
CA ILE A 16 5.25 -11.32 -7.56
C ILE A 16 4.14 -11.08 -6.54
N ILE A 17 4.29 -11.66 -5.35
CA ILE A 17 3.37 -11.47 -4.22
C ILE A 17 3.94 -10.55 -3.13
N LYS A 18 5.20 -10.15 -3.27
CA LYS A 18 5.88 -9.16 -2.45
C LYS A 18 5.92 -7.82 -3.17
N ALA A 19 6.67 -6.86 -2.64
CA ALA A 19 6.85 -5.56 -3.28
C ALA A 19 7.49 -5.66 -4.68
N TYR A 20 7.54 -4.53 -5.38
CA TYR A 20 8.13 -4.37 -6.72
C TYR A 20 9.52 -5.02 -6.86
N GLU A 21 9.75 -5.68 -7.97
CA GLU A 21 11.05 -6.27 -8.31
C GLU A 21 11.65 -5.71 -9.59
N SER A 22 10.85 -5.58 -10.64
CA SER A 22 11.28 -5.00 -11.92
C SER A 22 10.11 -4.50 -12.76
N LYS A 23 10.42 -3.72 -13.78
CA LYS A 23 9.47 -3.17 -14.75
C LYS A 23 8.68 -4.27 -15.48
N GLU A 24 9.35 -5.33 -15.87
CA GLU A 24 8.78 -6.43 -16.66
C GLU A 24 7.73 -7.21 -15.85
N LEU A 25 7.89 -7.24 -14.53
CA LEU A 25 7.00 -7.95 -13.59
C LEU A 25 5.95 -7.05 -12.95
N PHE A 26 5.90 -5.79 -13.37
CA PHE A 26 4.91 -4.81 -12.94
C PHE A 26 3.82 -4.65 -13.99
N CYS A 27 2.57 -4.71 -13.58
CA CYS A 27 1.42 -4.67 -14.49
C CYS A 27 0.81 -3.28 -14.54
N ASP A 28 0.76 -2.69 -15.76
CA ASP A 28 0.01 -1.46 -16.03
C ASP A 28 0.47 -0.25 -15.19
N ARG A 29 -0.40 0.72 -14.94
CA ARG A 29 -0.16 1.95 -14.15
C ARG A 29 0.69 3.00 -14.87
N GLU A 30 0.74 2.95 -16.18
CA GLU A 30 1.56 3.89 -16.96
C GLU A 30 1.03 5.33 -16.83
N GLU A 31 -0.29 5.53 -16.76
CA GLU A 31 -0.90 6.85 -16.60
C GLU A 31 -0.57 7.46 -15.23
N GLU A 32 -0.75 6.67 -14.17
CA GLU A 32 -0.42 7.08 -12.81
C GLU A 32 1.08 7.34 -12.67
N LEU A 33 1.92 6.48 -13.24
CA LEU A 33 3.38 6.65 -13.23
C LEU A 33 3.79 7.94 -13.93
N GLN A 34 3.25 8.23 -15.13
CA GLN A 34 3.55 9.45 -15.87
C GLN A 34 3.08 10.72 -15.14
N LEU A 35 1.91 10.66 -14.48
CA LEU A 35 1.44 11.75 -13.63
C LEU A 35 2.40 11.99 -12.47
N MET A 36 2.82 10.93 -11.78
CA MET A 36 3.74 11.01 -10.65
C MET A 36 5.13 11.52 -11.08
N LEU A 37 5.66 11.05 -12.21
CA LEU A 37 6.93 11.54 -12.78
C LEU A 37 6.88 13.05 -13.07
N ARG A 38 5.80 13.53 -13.71
CA ARG A 38 5.63 14.97 -13.97
C ARG A 38 5.59 15.79 -12.67
N ASN A 39 4.87 15.29 -11.67
CA ASN A 39 4.78 15.99 -10.39
C ASN A 39 6.14 16.00 -9.65
N CYS A 40 6.89 14.91 -9.70
CA CYS A 40 8.26 14.85 -9.16
C CYS A 40 9.19 15.89 -9.80
N VAL A 41 9.16 16.01 -11.12
CA VAL A 41 9.97 16.99 -11.86
C VAL A 41 9.55 18.43 -11.55
N ASN A 42 8.24 18.67 -11.33
CA ASN A 42 7.69 19.97 -11.00
C ASN A 42 7.69 20.27 -9.49
N GLN A 43 8.28 19.42 -8.68
CA GLN A 43 8.32 19.57 -7.21
C GLN A 43 6.92 19.76 -6.59
N THR A 44 5.94 19.01 -7.08
CA THR A 44 4.56 19.07 -6.61
C THR A 44 4.27 17.87 -5.69
N ASP A 45 3.90 18.15 -4.46
CA ASP A 45 3.51 17.13 -3.49
C ASP A 45 2.31 16.32 -3.95
N MET A 46 2.28 15.04 -3.60
CA MET A 46 1.25 14.11 -4.04
C MET A 46 0.65 13.32 -2.89
N THR A 47 -0.63 12.96 -3.03
CA THR A 47 -1.30 12.00 -2.15
C THR A 47 -1.74 10.79 -2.96
N LEU A 48 -1.14 9.63 -2.67
CA LEU A 48 -1.42 8.35 -3.33
C LEU A 48 -2.37 7.51 -2.47
N ILE A 49 -3.60 7.33 -2.95
CA ILE A 49 -4.65 6.64 -2.21
C ILE A 49 -5.13 5.41 -2.98
N SER A 50 -5.27 4.29 -2.28
CA SER A 50 -6.00 3.12 -2.80
C SER A 50 -6.46 2.21 -1.66
N GLN A 51 -7.28 1.23 -1.99
CA GLN A 51 -7.53 0.12 -1.08
C GLN A 51 -6.21 -0.61 -0.75
N ARG A 52 -6.21 -1.32 0.38
CA ARG A 52 -5.07 -2.12 0.80
C ARG A 52 -4.70 -3.15 -0.27
N ARG A 53 -3.40 -3.40 -0.49
CA ARG A 53 -2.88 -4.41 -1.43
C ARG A 53 -3.20 -4.17 -2.92
N MET A 54 -3.49 -2.92 -3.31
CA MET A 54 -3.71 -2.53 -4.71
C MET A 54 -2.42 -2.15 -5.46
N GLY A 55 -1.26 -2.24 -4.82
CA GLY A 55 0.04 -2.00 -5.44
C GLY A 55 0.63 -0.61 -5.25
N LYS A 56 0.19 0.19 -4.24
CA LYS A 56 0.76 1.53 -3.93
C LYS A 56 2.27 1.50 -3.78
N THR A 57 2.75 0.70 -2.85
CA THR A 57 4.20 0.55 -2.59
C THR A 57 4.95 0.11 -3.83
N GLY A 58 4.37 -0.81 -4.61
CA GLY A 58 4.95 -1.24 -5.89
C GLY A 58 5.07 -0.10 -6.89
N LEU A 59 4.06 0.78 -7.00
CA LEU A 59 4.09 1.94 -7.90
C LEU A 59 5.13 2.97 -7.45
N ILE A 60 5.29 3.21 -6.16
CA ILE A 60 6.34 4.11 -5.64
C ILE A 60 7.73 3.57 -5.98
N LEU A 61 7.97 2.29 -5.73
CA LEU A 61 9.26 1.68 -6.05
C LEU A 61 9.53 1.66 -7.55
N ARG A 62 8.50 1.45 -8.39
CA ARG A 62 8.57 1.58 -9.84
C ARG A 62 8.91 3.01 -10.27
N LEU A 63 8.28 4.02 -9.64
CA LEU A 63 8.61 5.43 -9.86
C LEU A 63 10.08 5.72 -9.52
N PHE A 64 10.57 5.20 -8.41
CA PHE A 64 11.96 5.40 -7.97
C PHE A 64 12.96 4.74 -8.93
N ASP A 65 12.66 3.55 -9.42
CA ASP A 65 13.46 2.86 -10.45
C ASP A 65 13.53 3.64 -11.77
N GLU A 66 12.39 4.19 -12.22
CA GLU A 66 12.33 5.04 -13.41
C GLU A 66 13.09 6.36 -13.23
N LEU A 67 12.96 7.01 -12.06
CA LEU A 67 13.70 8.24 -11.74
C LEU A 67 15.20 7.98 -11.67
N GLN A 68 15.64 6.89 -11.06
CA GLN A 68 17.05 6.54 -11.01
C GLN A 68 17.67 6.41 -12.41
N THR A 69 16.89 5.96 -13.38
CA THR A 69 17.34 5.79 -14.77
C THR A 69 17.27 7.09 -15.57
N THR A 70 16.17 7.85 -15.43
CA THR A 70 15.87 9.02 -16.29
C THR A 70 16.31 10.35 -15.67
N ARG A 71 16.38 10.44 -14.36
CA ARG A 71 16.70 11.64 -13.58
C ARG A 71 17.60 11.28 -12.38
N PRO A 72 18.85 10.84 -12.63
CA PRO A 72 19.79 10.43 -11.56
C PRO A 72 20.21 11.59 -10.65
N ASP A 73 19.85 12.83 -11.01
CA ASP A 73 20.00 14.03 -10.19
C ASP A 73 18.97 14.11 -9.04
N ILE A 74 17.87 13.35 -9.12
CA ILE A 74 16.80 13.30 -8.10
C ILE A 74 17.08 12.14 -7.14
N HIS A 75 17.20 12.44 -5.85
CA HIS A 75 17.31 11.41 -4.82
C HIS A 75 15.93 10.97 -4.32
N THR A 76 15.81 9.71 -3.92
CA THR A 76 14.55 9.14 -3.45
C THR A 76 14.70 8.50 -2.08
N ILE A 77 13.74 8.76 -1.19
CA ILE A 77 13.67 8.19 0.16
C ILE A 77 12.29 7.56 0.32
N TYR A 78 12.24 6.28 0.69
CA TYR A 78 11.00 5.58 1.04
C TYR A 78 11.00 5.27 2.53
N VAL A 79 9.93 5.67 3.22
CA VAL A 79 9.71 5.37 4.63
C VAL A 79 8.30 4.83 4.85
N ASP A 80 8.20 3.67 5.48
CA ASP A 80 6.93 3.10 5.94
C ASP A 80 6.78 3.37 7.44
N ILE A 81 5.75 4.14 7.80
CA ILE A 81 5.49 4.53 9.19
C ILE A 81 4.41 3.69 9.87
N PHE A 82 4.00 2.58 9.28
CA PHE A 82 2.96 1.71 9.84
C PHE A 82 3.24 1.27 11.29
N ALA A 83 4.50 0.98 11.60
CA ALA A 83 4.92 0.52 12.92
C ALA A 83 5.12 1.66 13.95
N SER A 84 5.06 2.92 13.52
CA SER A 84 5.28 4.07 14.42
C SER A 84 4.06 4.33 15.31
N ARG A 85 4.31 4.79 16.53
CA ARG A 85 3.30 5.05 17.56
C ARG A 85 3.30 6.50 18.07
N ASN A 86 4.34 7.25 17.75
CA ASN A 86 4.59 8.61 18.20
C ASN A 86 5.60 9.31 17.30
N ILE A 87 5.89 10.58 17.56
CA ILE A 87 6.85 11.38 16.80
C ILE A 87 8.28 10.81 16.88
N ASP A 88 8.67 10.15 17.96
CA ASP A 88 10.01 9.58 18.12
C ASP A 88 10.24 8.43 17.14
N ASP A 89 9.24 7.54 17.03
CA ASP A 89 9.27 6.45 16.06
C ASP A 89 9.29 6.99 14.63
N PHE A 90 8.51 8.05 14.36
CA PHE A 90 8.50 8.71 13.04
C PHE A 90 9.88 9.27 12.67
N ILE A 91 10.52 10.04 13.59
CA ILE A 91 11.85 10.61 13.39
C ILE A 91 12.87 9.50 13.15
N LYS A 92 12.82 8.46 13.97
CA LYS A 92 13.68 7.30 13.87
C LYS A 92 13.59 6.65 12.49
N LEU A 93 12.38 6.29 12.04
CA LEU A 93 12.16 5.65 10.74
C LEU A 93 12.60 6.54 9.57
N LEU A 94 12.30 7.84 9.64
CA LEU A 94 12.72 8.79 8.61
C LEU A 94 14.25 8.92 8.55
N ALA A 95 14.91 8.99 9.70
CA ALA A 95 16.38 9.08 9.77
C ALA A 95 17.04 7.79 9.25
N GLU A 96 16.53 6.61 9.63
CA GLU A 96 17.03 5.31 9.14
C GLU A 96 16.84 5.19 7.62
N ALA A 97 15.67 5.56 7.09
CA ALA A 97 15.42 5.58 5.64
C ALA A 97 16.36 6.56 4.92
N THR A 98 16.63 7.72 5.51
CA THR A 98 17.55 8.71 4.97
C THR A 98 19.00 8.16 4.95
N ILE A 99 19.48 7.55 6.03
CA ILE A 99 20.82 6.92 6.08
C ILE A 99 20.94 5.81 5.02
N LYS A 100 19.88 5.02 4.83
CA LYS A 100 19.86 3.93 3.84
C LYS A 100 19.93 4.45 2.39
N SER A 101 19.31 5.60 2.10
CA SER A 101 19.26 6.19 0.75
C SER A 101 20.56 6.90 0.34
N PHE A 102 21.32 7.45 1.28
CA PHE A 102 22.58 8.10 1.02
C PHE A 102 23.76 7.19 1.36
N GLN A 103 24.60 6.90 0.36
CA GLN A 103 25.79 6.08 0.58
C GLN A 103 26.74 6.78 1.57
N PRO A 104 27.19 6.10 2.65
CA PRO A 104 28.02 6.72 3.69
C PRO A 104 29.33 7.34 3.20
N LYS A 105 29.84 6.88 2.06
CA LYS A 105 31.12 7.35 1.45
C LYS A 105 30.96 8.55 0.51
N THR A 106 29.71 9.07 0.36
CA THR A 106 29.49 10.30 -0.41
C THR A 106 29.58 11.52 0.49
N THR A 107 29.87 12.70 -0.08
CA THR A 107 29.92 13.96 0.66
C THR A 107 28.67 14.23 1.46
N ILE A 108 27.48 13.94 0.87
CA ILE A 108 26.21 14.09 1.55
C ILE A 108 26.05 13.04 2.66
N GLY A 109 26.43 11.79 2.40
CA GLY A 109 26.40 10.72 3.40
C GLY A 109 27.27 11.01 4.62
N GLU A 110 28.48 11.54 4.43
CA GLU A 110 29.38 11.96 5.53
C GLU A 110 28.79 13.13 6.34
N ARG A 111 28.21 14.13 5.67
CA ARG A 111 27.49 15.23 6.34
C ARG A 111 26.28 14.73 7.11
N LEU A 112 25.49 13.84 6.53
CA LEU A 112 24.34 13.21 7.17
C LEU A 112 24.78 12.47 8.44
N MET A 113 25.83 11.65 8.36
CA MET A 113 26.34 10.93 9.52
C MET A 113 26.86 11.88 10.61
N THR A 114 27.45 13.02 10.23
CA THR A 114 27.88 14.06 11.17
C THR A 114 26.66 14.72 11.83
N PHE A 115 25.64 15.06 11.04
CA PHE A 115 24.38 15.62 11.55
C PHE A 115 23.69 14.63 12.51
N ILE A 116 23.52 13.38 12.11
CA ILE A 116 22.91 12.35 12.97
C ILE A 116 23.70 12.20 14.28
N LYS A 117 25.04 12.16 14.25
CA LYS A 117 25.86 12.11 15.48
C LYS A 117 25.66 13.31 16.40
N SER A 118 25.37 14.49 15.85
CA SER A 118 25.08 15.71 16.64
C SER A 118 23.81 15.59 17.46
N LEU A 119 22.85 14.74 17.06
CA LEU A 119 21.62 14.44 17.77
C LEU A 119 21.83 13.48 18.97
N ARG A 120 23.07 13.10 19.26
CA ARG A 120 23.46 12.16 20.32
C ARG A 120 22.74 10.81 20.27
N PRO A 121 22.59 10.18 19.09
CA PRO A 121 21.92 8.89 18.98
C PRO A 121 22.83 7.75 19.41
N GLN A 122 22.20 6.65 19.78
CA GLN A 122 22.83 5.32 19.70
C GLN A 122 22.55 4.74 18.32
N LEU A 123 23.53 4.77 17.44
CA LEU A 123 23.43 4.19 16.09
C LEU A 123 24.07 2.80 16.12
N SER A 124 23.32 1.80 15.72
CA SER A 124 23.79 0.44 15.47
C SER A 124 23.35 -0.03 14.08
N PHE A 125 23.91 -1.14 13.64
CA PHE A 125 23.47 -1.78 12.39
C PHE A 125 23.06 -3.21 12.73
N ASP A 126 21.96 -3.65 12.13
CA ASP A 126 21.54 -5.02 12.25
C ASP A 126 22.63 -5.96 11.70
N ASN A 127 23.04 -6.95 12.47
CA ASN A 127 24.16 -7.82 12.13
C ASN A 127 23.83 -8.78 10.95
N ILE A 128 22.56 -8.97 10.63
CA ILE A 128 22.09 -9.90 9.59
C ILE A 128 21.76 -9.13 8.31
N THR A 129 21.00 -8.05 8.42
CA THR A 129 20.50 -7.27 7.26
C THR A 129 21.41 -6.11 6.91
N GLY A 130 22.27 -5.64 7.82
CA GLY A 130 23.08 -4.43 7.67
C GLY A 130 22.25 -3.13 7.73
N GLU A 131 20.99 -3.20 8.12
CA GLU A 131 20.13 -2.03 8.20
C GLU A 131 20.46 -1.15 9.41
N PRO A 132 20.44 0.18 9.26
CA PRO A 132 20.69 1.09 10.37
C PRO A 132 19.57 1.04 11.40
N GLN A 133 19.94 0.96 12.66
CA GLN A 133 19.03 1.05 13.81
C GLN A 133 19.43 2.26 14.66
N LEU A 134 18.50 3.19 14.84
CA LEU A 134 18.72 4.43 15.54
C LEU A 134 17.91 4.49 16.83
N GLN A 135 18.55 4.90 17.92
CA GLN A 135 17.87 5.27 19.17
C GLN A 135 18.28 6.68 19.54
N ILE A 136 17.31 7.60 19.65
CA ILE A 136 17.55 8.98 20.04
C ILE A 136 16.92 9.18 21.43
N ALA A 137 17.72 9.63 22.40
CA ALA A 137 17.21 9.94 23.72
C ALA A 137 16.78 11.42 23.77
N TYR A 138 15.46 11.65 23.81
CA TYR A 138 14.88 12.97 23.98
C TYR A 138 14.54 13.24 25.44
N GLN A 139 14.76 14.47 25.90
CA GLN A 139 14.38 14.89 27.24
C GLN A 139 13.05 15.65 27.25
N THR A 140 12.72 16.32 26.13
CA THR A 140 11.52 17.16 26.02
C THR A 140 10.81 16.98 24.67
N ALA A 141 9.50 17.31 24.63
CA ALA A 141 8.74 17.35 23.37
C ALA A 141 9.32 18.35 22.36
N HIS A 142 9.83 19.48 22.83
CA HIS A 142 10.46 20.51 22.00
C HIS A 142 11.74 20.01 21.30
N GLU A 143 12.53 19.18 21.96
CA GLU A 143 13.72 18.58 21.32
C GLU A 143 13.34 17.64 20.19
N LYS A 144 12.22 16.91 20.30
CA LYS A 144 11.71 16.04 19.24
C LYS A 144 11.31 16.83 18.01
N GLU A 145 10.52 17.88 18.19
CA GLU A 145 10.10 18.78 17.11
C GLU A 145 11.30 19.44 16.44
N TYR A 146 12.26 19.90 17.22
CA TYR A 146 13.51 20.49 16.74
C TYR A 146 14.33 19.48 15.91
N THR A 147 14.39 18.22 16.36
CA THR A 147 15.10 17.15 15.63
C THR A 147 14.42 16.83 14.30
N LEU A 148 13.09 16.74 14.29
CA LEU A 148 12.33 16.50 13.07
C LEU A 148 12.54 17.63 12.05
N ARG A 149 12.42 18.87 12.50
CA ARG A 149 12.70 20.04 11.67
C ARG A 149 14.15 20.03 11.17
N GLY A 150 15.09 19.79 12.05
CA GLY A 150 16.52 19.74 11.70
C GLY A 150 16.84 18.69 10.63
N LEU A 151 16.12 17.56 10.61
CA LEU A 151 16.28 16.54 9.58
C LEU A 151 15.75 17.02 8.23
N PHE A 152 14.60 17.68 8.17
CA PHE A 152 14.11 18.27 6.93
C PHE A 152 15.00 19.44 6.46
N ASP A 153 15.38 20.35 7.35
CA ASP A 153 16.30 21.46 7.05
C ASP A 153 17.65 20.95 6.52
N PHE A 154 18.17 19.87 7.12
CA PHE A 154 19.38 19.21 6.64
C PHE A 154 19.22 18.71 5.20
N LEU A 155 18.13 17.97 4.91
CA LEU A 155 17.87 17.43 3.58
C LEU A 155 17.70 18.55 2.55
N ASP A 156 16.92 19.57 2.86
CA ASP A 156 16.64 20.71 1.98
C ASP A 156 17.93 21.51 1.69
N SER A 157 18.80 21.66 2.69
CA SER A 157 20.09 22.39 2.57
C SER A 157 21.10 21.72 1.64
N GLN A 158 20.88 20.47 1.22
CA GLN A 158 21.76 19.83 0.26
C GLN A 158 21.64 20.43 -1.15
N GLY A 159 20.58 21.19 -1.45
CA GLY A 159 20.36 21.87 -2.71
C GLY A 159 20.14 20.95 -3.91
N ILE A 160 19.78 19.70 -3.67
CA ILE A 160 19.43 18.69 -4.68
C ILE A 160 17.97 18.30 -4.54
N PRO A 161 17.25 17.97 -5.63
CA PRO A 161 15.89 17.49 -5.52
C PRO A 161 15.83 16.14 -4.79
N ILE A 162 15.00 16.06 -3.75
CA ILE A 162 14.78 14.84 -2.96
C ILE A 162 13.30 14.55 -2.91
N ILE A 163 12.91 13.31 -3.26
CA ILE A 163 11.55 12.84 -3.16
C ILE A 163 11.43 11.93 -1.94
N ILE A 164 10.52 12.26 -1.03
CA ILE A 164 10.27 11.50 0.20
C ILE A 164 8.88 10.88 0.11
N ALA A 165 8.80 9.55 -0.08
CA ALA A 165 7.54 8.82 -0.01
C ALA A 165 7.32 8.30 1.40
N ILE A 166 6.23 8.73 2.03
CA ILE A 166 5.82 8.32 3.38
C ILE A 166 4.60 7.40 3.22
N ASP A 167 4.81 6.10 3.42
CA ASP A 167 3.74 5.10 3.32
C ASP A 167 2.99 4.95 4.66
N GLU A 168 1.69 4.64 4.56
CA GLU A 168 0.72 4.55 5.66
C GLU A 168 0.63 5.86 6.49
N PHE A 169 0.68 7.01 5.79
CA PHE A 169 0.74 8.35 6.40
C PHE A 169 -0.39 8.64 7.39
N GLN A 170 -1.58 8.05 7.22
CA GLN A 170 -2.67 8.20 8.19
C GLN A 170 -2.32 7.73 9.61
N GLN A 171 -1.20 6.99 9.80
CA GLN A 171 -0.72 6.54 11.10
C GLN A 171 -0.40 7.69 12.06
N ILE A 172 -0.02 8.87 11.55
CA ILE A 172 0.24 10.07 12.38
C ILE A 172 -0.97 10.49 13.24
N ARG A 173 -2.18 10.07 12.87
CA ARG A 173 -3.41 10.39 13.62
C ARG A 173 -3.56 9.59 14.91
N ASP A 174 -2.89 8.46 14.99
CA ASP A 174 -2.90 7.58 16.16
C ASP A 174 -1.81 8.00 17.18
N TYR A 175 -1.02 9.05 16.87
CA TYR A 175 0.02 9.55 17.76
C TYR A 175 -0.56 10.30 18.96
N PRO A 176 0.07 10.19 20.14
CA PRO A 176 -0.35 10.94 21.32
C PRO A 176 -0.07 12.45 21.21
N GLU A 177 0.86 12.85 20.33
CA GLU A 177 1.18 14.26 20.11
C GLU A 177 0.04 14.96 19.38
N GLN A 178 -0.48 16.01 20.01
CA GLN A 178 -1.54 16.82 19.40
C GLN A 178 -0.99 17.64 18.22
N ASN A 179 -1.85 17.86 17.21
CA ASN A 179 -1.55 18.73 16.06
C ASN A 179 -0.39 18.26 15.16
N MET A 180 -0.11 16.96 15.10
CA MET A 180 0.95 16.40 14.25
C MET A 180 0.79 16.79 12.77
N GLU A 181 -0.45 16.85 12.27
CA GLU A 181 -0.75 17.31 10.91
C GLU A 181 -0.30 18.78 10.70
N ALA A 182 -0.59 19.66 11.65
CA ALA A 182 -0.21 21.08 11.56
C ALA A 182 1.31 21.26 11.66
N LEU A 183 1.97 20.52 12.54
CA LEU A 183 3.42 20.54 12.71
C LEU A 183 4.14 20.15 11.41
N LEU A 184 3.78 19.01 10.84
CA LEU A 184 4.34 18.54 9.58
C LEU A 184 4.07 19.51 8.43
N ARG A 185 2.84 20.01 8.32
CA ARG A 185 2.50 20.99 7.28
C ARG A 185 3.35 22.26 7.39
N THR A 186 3.56 22.76 8.60
CA THR A 186 4.38 23.95 8.85
C THR A 186 5.82 23.76 8.38
N TYR A 187 6.40 22.59 8.58
CA TYR A 187 7.77 22.31 8.14
C TYR A 187 7.82 22.09 6.61
N ILE A 188 6.97 21.24 6.09
CA ILE A 188 6.98 20.82 4.68
C ILE A 188 6.80 22.02 3.74
N GLN A 189 5.90 22.94 4.05
CA GLN A 189 5.67 24.11 3.20
C GLN A 189 6.85 25.07 3.07
N GLN A 190 7.88 24.95 3.91
CA GLN A 190 9.09 25.76 3.87
C GLN A 190 10.22 25.11 3.08
N MET A 191 10.07 23.85 2.68
CA MET A 191 11.09 23.09 1.93
C MET A 191 11.04 23.43 0.45
N HIS A 192 12.18 23.67 -0.14
CA HIS A 192 12.32 24.07 -1.55
C HIS A 192 12.86 22.97 -2.45
N HIS A 193 13.57 22.01 -1.88
CA HIS A 193 14.18 20.89 -2.63
C HIS A 193 13.56 19.54 -2.28
N LEU A 194 12.60 19.51 -1.34
CA LEU A 194 11.89 18.30 -0.96
C LEU A 194 10.52 18.22 -1.62
N THR A 195 10.19 17.07 -2.17
CA THR A 195 8.86 16.76 -2.69
C THR A 195 8.32 15.54 -1.95
N PHE A 196 7.08 15.61 -1.50
CA PHE A 196 6.49 14.56 -0.67
C PHE A 196 5.43 13.74 -1.43
N ILE A 197 5.47 12.43 -1.23
CA ILE A 197 4.43 11.49 -1.67
C ILE A 197 3.82 10.86 -0.42
N PHE A 198 2.63 11.32 -0.04
CA PHE A 198 1.91 10.78 1.10
C PHE A 198 1.04 9.61 0.65
N CYS A 199 1.30 8.42 1.18
CA CYS A 199 0.58 7.22 0.79
C CYS A 199 -0.26 6.68 1.94
N GLY A 200 -1.44 6.15 1.62
CA GLY A 200 -2.28 5.54 2.63
C GLY A 200 -3.31 4.57 2.08
N SER A 201 -3.67 3.60 2.92
CA SER A 201 -4.63 2.55 2.59
C SER A 201 -6.03 2.81 3.15
N LYS A 202 -6.15 3.63 4.19
CA LYS A 202 -7.44 4.04 4.78
C LYS A 202 -7.95 5.28 4.05
N LYS A 203 -8.67 5.08 2.92
CA LYS A 203 -9.13 6.16 2.02
C LYS A 203 -9.81 7.31 2.75
N HIS A 204 -10.70 7.02 3.72
CA HIS A 204 -11.45 8.05 4.45
C HIS A 204 -10.54 8.92 5.33
N LEU A 205 -9.52 8.32 5.99
CA LEU A 205 -8.57 9.07 6.81
C LEU A 205 -7.68 9.96 5.95
N MET A 206 -7.19 9.43 4.82
CA MET A 206 -6.41 10.20 3.87
C MET A 206 -7.23 11.34 3.25
N ALA A 207 -8.50 11.10 2.90
CA ALA A 207 -9.39 12.14 2.41
C ALA A 207 -9.67 13.21 3.48
N ASP A 208 -9.82 12.82 4.75
CA ASP A 208 -9.99 13.77 5.85
C ASP A 208 -8.72 14.62 6.06
N ILE A 209 -7.51 14.06 5.92
CA ILE A 209 -6.26 14.83 6.04
C ILE A 209 -6.09 15.83 4.89
N PHE A 210 -6.32 15.41 3.63
CA PHE A 210 -5.91 16.17 2.44
C PHE A 210 -7.05 16.86 1.67
N ALA A 211 -8.30 16.44 1.85
CA ALA A 211 -9.46 16.98 1.14
C ALA A 211 -10.46 17.73 2.06
N ASN A 212 -10.30 17.68 3.38
CA ASN A 212 -11.14 18.42 4.31
C ASN A 212 -10.61 19.85 4.49
N GLU A 213 -11.42 20.86 4.13
CA GLU A 213 -11.06 22.28 4.20
C GLU A 213 -10.66 22.79 5.60
N LYS A 214 -11.04 22.06 6.66
CA LYS A 214 -10.70 22.38 8.05
C LYS A 214 -9.34 21.83 8.50
N LYS A 215 -8.63 21.13 7.60
CA LYS A 215 -7.38 20.43 7.92
C LYS A 215 -6.14 21.15 7.36
N PRO A 216 -4.99 21.06 8.05
CA PRO A 216 -3.76 21.77 7.65
C PRO A 216 -3.26 21.42 6.24
N PHE A 217 -3.47 20.17 5.79
CA PHE A 217 -3.05 19.69 4.48
C PHE A 217 -4.07 19.91 3.37
N TYR A 218 -5.19 20.61 3.65
CA TYR A 218 -6.21 20.86 2.62
C TYR A 218 -5.61 21.48 1.36
N ALA A 219 -5.95 20.91 0.20
CA ALA A 219 -5.54 21.36 -1.13
C ALA A 219 -4.02 21.55 -1.32
N SER A 220 -3.20 20.85 -0.54
CA SER A 220 -1.74 20.97 -0.58
C SER A 220 -1.05 19.96 -1.50
N THR A 221 -1.77 19.00 -2.04
CA THR A 221 -1.21 17.89 -2.84
C THR A 221 -2.06 17.58 -4.06
N THR A 222 -1.43 16.98 -5.07
CA THR A 222 -2.15 16.37 -6.21
C THR A 222 -2.56 14.94 -5.84
N PHE A 223 -3.84 14.62 -6.02
CA PHE A 223 -4.34 13.27 -5.75
C PHE A 223 -4.02 12.30 -6.88
N VAL A 224 -3.48 11.15 -6.52
CA VAL A 224 -3.30 9.98 -7.38
C VAL A 224 -4.10 8.82 -6.77
N SER A 225 -5.07 8.30 -7.50
CA SER A 225 -5.93 7.21 -6.99
C SER A 225 -5.72 5.95 -7.81
N LEU A 226 -5.35 4.84 -7.14
CA LEU A 226 -5.28 3.56 -7.81
C LEU A 226 -6.64 2.87 -7.77
N THR A 227 -7.15 2.58 -8.94
CA THR A 227 -8.34 1.76 -9.18
C THR A 227 -7.94 0.33 -9.56
N LYS A 228 -8.89 -0.50 -9.93
CA LYS A 228 -8.60 -1.82 -10.51
C LYS A 228 -7.86 -1.66 -11.83
N ILE A 229 -6.90 -2.55 -12.09
CA ILE A 229 -6.19 -2.61 -13.38
C ILE A 229 -7.20 -2.88 -14.51
N ASN A 230 -6.99 -2.26 -15.66
CA ASN A 230 -7.80 -2.52 -16.86
C ASN A 230 -7.81 -4.02 -17.16
N GLU A 231 -8.97 -4.55 -17.57
CA GLU A 231 -9.14 -5.99 -17.75
C GLU A 231 -8.26 -6.55 -18.86
N GLU A 232 -8.21 -5.87 -19.99
CA GLU A 232 -7.41 -6.28 -21.15
C GLU A 232 -5.91 -6.18 -20.84
N ALA A 233 -5.47 -5.09 -20.20
CA ALA A 233 -4.08 -4.92 -19.78
C ALA A 233 -3.65 -6.03 -18.80
N TYR A 234 -4.53 -6.39 -17.87
CA TYR A 234 -4.22 -7.45 -16.90
C TYR A 234 -4.23 -8.84 -17.55
N ALA A 235 -5.18 -9.12 -18.45
CA ALA A 235 -5.21 -10.34 -19.22
C ALA A 235 -3.93 -10.54 -20.04
N ASN A 236 -3.53 -9.50 -20.78
CA ASN A 236 -2.31 -9.51 -21.60
C ASN A 236 -1.05 -9.70 -20.75
N PHE A 237 -0.99 -9.06 -19.56
CA PHE A 237 0.12 -9.25 -18.64
C PHE A 237 0.23 -10.69 -18.14
N ILE A 238 -0.89 -11.30 -17.70
CA ILE A 238 -0.91 -12.68 -17.21
C ILE A 238 -0.53 -13.64 -18.33
N LEU A 239 -1.12 -13.47 -19.52
CA LEU A 239 -0.83 -14.30 -20.69
C LEU A 239 0.65 -14.23 -21.07
N ARG A 240 1.22 -13.02 -21.14
CA ARG A 240 2.64 -12.81 -21.42
C ARG A 240 3.53 -13.54 -20.43
N LEU A 241 3.30 -13.41 -19.11
CA LEU A 241 4.13 -14.03 -18.08
C LEU A 241 4.10 -15.56 -18.14
N PHE A 242 2.96 -16.17 -18.44
CA PHE A 242 2.88 -17.63 -18.64
C PHE A 242 3.61 -18.05 -19.92
N ASN A 243 3.37 -17.38 -21.06
CA ASN A 243 3.98 -17.71 -22.35
C ASN A 243 5.51 -17.57 -22.34
N GLU A 244 6.06 -16.54 -21.71
CA GLU A 244 7.51 -16.35 -21.53
C GLU A 244 8.15 -17.51 -20.75
N ARG A 245 7.36 -18.27 -20.01
CA ARG A 245 7.78 -19.45 -19.23
C ARG A 245 7.33 -20.77 -19.88
N GLN A 246 6.96 -20.73 -21.17
CA GLN A 246 6.52 -21.91 -21.96
C GLN A 246 5.31 -22.61 -21.33
N ARG A 247 4.36 -21.82 -20.82
CA ARG A 247 3.10 -22.34 -20.27
C ARG A 247 1.93 -21.70 -21.01
N ASP A 248 1.00 -22.53 -21.42
CA ASP A 248 -0.20 -22.12 -22.15
C ASP A 248 -1.38 -22.04 -21.19
N ILE A 249 -2.11 -20.92 -21.23
CA ILE A 249 -3.34 -20.72 -20.47
C ILE A 249 -4.52 -20.52 -21.43
N THR A 250 -5.62 -21.22 -21.18
CA THR A 250 -6.84 -21.04 -21.99
C THR A 250 -7.51 -19.71 -21.70
N ASN A 251 -8.21 -19.14 -22.67
CA ASN A 251 -8.96 -17.89 -22.49
C ASN A 251 -10.02 -18.01 -21.39
N GLU A 252 -10.68 -19.16 -21.28
CA GLU A 252 -11.66 -19.43 -20.23
C GLU A 252 -11.02 -19.38 -18.84
N ALA A 253 -9.86 -20.02 -18.66
CA ALA A 253 -9.10 -19.99 -17.41
C ALA A 253 -8.65 -18.57 -17.06
N LEU A 254 -8.18 -17.80 -18.03
CA LEU A 254 -7.74 -16.42 -17.86
C LEU A 254 -8.90 -15.51 -17.44
N GLN A 255 -10.04 -15.58 -18.09
CA GLN A 255 -11.24 -14.81 -17.72
C GLN A 255 -11.76 -15.22 -16.34
N PHE A 256 -11.73 -16.50 -16.01
CA PHE A 256 -12.09 -16.97 -14.67
C PHE A 256 -11.17 -16.41 -13.60
N ILE A 257 -9.85 -16.36 -13.79
CA ILE A 257 -8.89 -15.74 -12.87
C ILE A 257 -9.30 -14.29 -12.57
N LEU A 258 -9.50 -13.47 -13.61
CA LEU A 258 -9.83 -12.05 -13.48
C LEU A 258 -11.17 -11.81 -12.76
N THR A 259 -12.18 -12.59 -13.10
CA THR A 259 -13.51 -12.51 -12.49
C THR A 259 -13.48 -12.98 -11.05
N TRP A 260 -12.88 -14.14 -10.77
CA TRP A 260 -12.86 -14.74 -9.44
C TRP A 260 -12.09 -13.91 -8.45
N THR A 261 -10.97 -13.30 -8.86
CA THR A 261 -10.17 -12.38 -8.03
C THR A 261 -10.68 -10.95 -8.03
N ARG A 262 -11.76 -10.66 -8.78
CA ARG A 262 -12.33 -9.31 -8.97
C ARG A 262 -11.29 -8.30 -9.48
N ARG A 263 -10.26 -8.77 -10.20
CA ARG A 263 -9.10 -7.98 -10.67
C ARG A 263 -8.35 -7.22 -9.56
N HIS A 264 -8.45 -7.70 -8.34
CA HIS A 264 -7.71 -7.12 -7.23
C HIS A 264 -6.24 -7.52 -7.32
N THR A 265 -5.33 -6.55 -7.38
CA THR A 265 -3.90 -6.75 -7.68
C THR A 265 -3.28 -7.91 -6.90
N TYR A 266 -3.36 -7.87 -5.57
CA TYR A 266 -2.75 -8.90 -4.73
C TYR A 266 -3.36 -10.29 -4.94
N TYR A 267 -4.70 -10.39 -4.97
CA TYR A 267 -5.36 -11.70 -5.07
C TYR A 267 -5.20 -12.32 -6.45
N THR A 268 -5.13 -11.52 -7.50
CA THR A 268 -4.82 -11.99 -8.86
C THR A 268 -3.39 -12.52 -8.93
N GLN A 269 -2.41 -11.77 -8.40
CA GLN A 269 -1.02 -12.20 -8.34
C GLN A 269 -0.86 -13.48 -7.50
N GLN A 270 -1.52 -13.56 -6.36
CA GLN A 270 -1.47 -14.73 -5.48
C GLN A 270 -2.06 -15.97 -6.15
N LEU A 271 -3.17 -15.85 -6.88
CA LEU A 271 -3.76 -16.97 -7.61
C LEU A 271 -2.85 -17.42 -8.75
N CYS A 272 -2.36 -16.49 -9.58
CA CYS A 272 -1.43 -16.81 -10.66
C CYS A 272 -0.11 -17.41 -10.14
N HIS A 273 0.39 -16.91 -9.00
CA HIS A 273 1.56 -17.49 -8.32
C HIS A 273 1.33 -18.95 -7.93
N THR A 274 0.16 -19.25 -7.36
CA THR A 274 -0.21 -20.61 -6.96
C THR A 274 -0.36 -21.54 -8.18
N ILE A 275 -1.04 -21.08 -9.22
CA ILE A 275 -1.17 -21.82 -10.49
C ILE A 275 0.21 -22.14 -11.07
N TYR A 276 1.09 -21.14 -11.10
CA TYR A 276 2.45 -21.34 -11.59
C TYR A 276 3.22 -22.36 -10.74
N ALA A 277 3.12 -22.27 -9.42
CA ALA A 277 3.79 -23.18 -8.48
C ALA A 277 3.30 -24.65 -8.61
N ASN A 278 2.06 -24.88 -9.05
CA ASN A 278 1.52 -26.22 -9.32
C ASN A 278 2.20 -26.94 -10.50
N GLY A 279 2.99 -26.22 -11.32
CA GLY A 279 3.92 -26.84 -12.28
C GLY A 279 3.32 -27.32 -13.61
N LYS A 280 2.03 -27.12 -13.87
CA LYS A 280 1.39 -27.54 -15.13
C LYS A 280 1.81 -26.65 -16.31
N HIS A 281 2.03 -27.28 -17.48
CA HIS A 281 2.31 -26.53 -18.71
C HIS A 281 1.03 -26.00 -19.36
N ASN A 282 -0.02 -26.81 -19.43
CA ASN A 282 -1.32 -26.41 -19.97
C ASN A 282 -2.24 -26.08 -18.81
N ILE A 283 -2.69 -24.85 -18.73
CA ILE A 283 -3.51 -24.31 -17.65
C ILE A 283 -4.94 -24.11 -18.20
N ASP A 284 -5.80 -25.01 -17.81
CA ASP A 284 -7.23 -24.95 -18.10
C ASP A 284 -8.03 -24.47 -16.89
N LEU A 285 -9.36 -24.38 -17.04
CA LEU A 285 -10.25 -23.94 -15.98
C LEU A 285 -10.18 -24.82 -14.73
N GLU A 286 -9.96 -26.13 -14.86
CA GLU A 286 -9.92 -27.06 -13.73
C GLU A 286 -8.64 -26.87 -12.89
N GLU A 287 -7.49 -26.61 -13.54
CA GLU A 287 -6.25 -26.26 -12.84
C GLU A 287 -6.41 -24.95 -12.04
N VAL A 288 -7.10 -23.93 -12.60
CA VAL A 288 -7.40 -22.70 -11.88
C VAL A 288 -8.33 -22.93 -10.70
N LYS A 289 -9.40 -23.72 -10.87
CA LYS A 289 -10.32 -24.07 -9.77
C LYS A 289 -9.61 -24.85 -8.65
N LEU A 290 -8.66 -25.71 -9.01
CA LEU A 290 -7.84 -26.42 -8.04
C LEU A 290 -6.99 -25.45 -7.20
N ALA A 291 -6.32 -24.48 -7.85
CA ALA A 291 -5.56 -23.44 -7.16
C ALA A 291 -6.46 -22.56 -6.25
N CYS A 292 -7.68 -22.22 -6.69
CA CYS A 292 -8.66 -21.52 -5.87
C CYS A 292 -9.01 -22.31 -4.60
N LYS A 293 -9.25 -23.62 -4.72
CA LYS A 293 -9.51 -24.50 -3.57
C LYS A 293 -8.34 -24.54 -2.60
N GLN A 294 -7.12 -24.64 -3.12
CA GLN A 294 -5.89 -24.62 -2.31
C GLN A 294 -5.77 -23.33 -1.50
N LEU A 295 -5.95 -22.16 -2.14
CA LEU A 295 -5.88 -20.85 -1.47
C LEU A 295 -6.94 -20.69 -0.40
N MET A 296 -8.19 -21.10 -0.67
CA MET A 296 -9.25 -21.06 0.34
C MET A 296 -8.97 -21.97 1.53
N SER A 297 -8.46 -23.18 1.28
CA SER A 297 -8.08 -24.13 2.34
C SER A 297 -6.91 -23.63 3.19
N GLN A 298 -5.91 -23.00 2.57
CA GLN A 298 -4.79 -22.39 3.30
C GLN A 298 -5.25 -21.24 4.21
N GLY A 299 -6.30 -20.50 3.81
CA GLY A 299 -6.87 -19.41 4.58
C GLY A 299 -7.80 -19.85 5.70
N GLU A 300 -8.30 -21.08 5.69
CA GLU A 300 -9.42 -21.52 6.54
C GLU A 300 -9.16 -21.35 8.03
N THR A 301 -7.96 -21.63 8.51
CA THR A 301 -7.58 -21.43 9.92
C THR A 301 -7.75 -19.95 10.34
N VAL A 302 -7.35 -19.02 9.48
CA VAL A 302 -7.48 -17.58 9.73
C VAL A 302 -8.96 -17.15 9.68
N TYR A 303 -9.74 -17.72 8.75
CA TYR A 303 -11.17 -17.42 8.63
C TYR A 303 -11.96 -17.89 9.86
N LEU A 304 -11.60 -19.05 10.42
CA LEU A 304 -12.18 -19.53 11.67
C LEU A 304 -11.78 -18.66 12.88
N GLN A 305 -10.59 -18.07 12.91
CA GLN A 305 -10.22 -17.08 13.92
C GLN A 305 -11.11 -15.81 13.81
N TYR A 306 -11.37 -15.31 12.59
CA TYR A 306 -12.31 -14.22 12.40
C TYR A 306 -13.71 -14.57 12.92
N ARG A 307 -14.18 -15.81 12.70
CA ARG A 307 -15.44 -16.28 13.26
C ARG A 307 -15.50 -16.16 14.79
N GLN A 308 -14.40 -16.48 15.48
CA GLN A 308 -14.31 -16.37 16.94
C GLN A 308 -14.25 -14.92 17.44
N MET A 309 -13.70 -13.99 16.65
CA MET A 309 -13.58 -12.57 16.99
C MET A 309 -14.87 -11.77 16.74
N LEU A 310 -15.82 -12.35 16.03
CA LEU A 310 -17.05 -11.69 15.63
C LEU A 310 -18.25 -12.25 16.40
N THR A 311 -19.23 -11.38 16.67
CA THR A 311 -20.54 -11.84 17.13
C THR A 311 -21.27 -12.59 15.99
N ASP A 312 -22.24 -13.46 16.33
CA ASP A 312 -23.02 -14.18 15.33
C ASP A 312 -23.65 -13.22 14.30
N LYS A 313 -24.21 -12.11 14.75
CA LYS A 313 -24.81 -11.09 13.86
C LYS A 313 -23.79 -10.43 12.93
N GLN A 314 -22.57 -10.17 13.40
CA GLN A 314 -21.49 -9.62 12.56
C GLN A 314 -21.03 -10.65 11.52
N TRP A 315 -20.92 -11.91 11.91
CA TRP A 315 -20.53 -12.99 11.02
C TRP A 315 -21.59 -13.23 9.93
N ASP A 316 -22.86 -13.34 10.31
CA ASP A 316 -23.96 -13.52 9.35
C ASP A 316 -24.08 -12.33 8.40
N TYR A 317 -23.84 -11.12 8.90
CA TYR A 317 -23.82 -9.92 8.07
C TYR A 317 -22.66 -9.93 7.08
N LEU A 318 -21.48 -10.38 7.49
CA LEU A 318 -20.33 -10.49 6.60
C LEU A 318 -20.58 -11.53 5.49
N ILE A 319 -21.22 -12.67 5.83
CA ILE A 319 -21.68 -13.68 4.86
C ILE A 319 -22.70 -13.05 3.88
N ALA A 320 -23.64 -12.26 4.39
CA ALA A 320 -24.65 -11.61 3.55
C ALA A 320 -24.00 -10.69 2.50
N ILE A 321 -23.01 -9.89 2.91
CA ILE A 321 -22.25 -9.04 1.98
C ILE A 321 -21.43 -9.89 1.00
N ALA A 322 -20.81 -10.98 1.46
CA ALA A 322 -20.03 -11.87 0.59
C ALA A 322 -20.90 -12.47 -0.52
N LYS A 323 -22.09 -12.96 -0.19
CA LYS A 323 -23.05 -13.57 -1.15
C LYS A 323 -23.54 -12.59 -2.23
N GLU A 324 -23.58 -11.30 -1.93
CA GLU A 324 -23.96 -10.25 -2.91
C GLU A 324 -22.71 -9.71 -3.66
N GLU A 325 -21.50 -10.21 -3.35
CA GLU A 325 -20.20 -9.70 -3.81
C GLU A 325 -19.94 -8.23 -3.44
N SER A 326 -20.92 -7.36 -3.68
CA SER A 326 -20.92 -5.94 -3.30
C SER A 326 -22.35 -5.44 -3.08
N VAL A 327 -22.52 -4.54 -2.11
CA VAL A 327 -23.82 -3.97 -1.76
C VAL A 327 -23.80 -2.47 -1.81
N HIS A 328 -24.58 -1.86 -2.71
CA HIS A 328 -24.68 -0.40 -2.85
C HIS A 328 -25.55 0.24 -1.76
N GLN A 329 -26.60 -0.46 -1.32
CA GLN A 329 -27.57 0.05 -0.36
C GLN A 329 -27.80 -0.96 0.76
N ILE A 330 -26.91 -0.97 1.76
CA ILE A 330 -26.98 -1.88 2.92
C ILE A 330 -28.25 -1.69 3.75
N THR A 331 -29.01 -0.63 3.55
CA THR A 331 -30.27 -0.31 4.23
C THR A 331 -31.50 -0.61 3.37
N ALA A 332 -31.33 -1.10 2.14
CA ALA A 332 -32.44 -1.44 1.26
C ALA A 332 -33.31 -2.56 1.83
N ALA A 333 -34.61 -2.38 1.80
CA ALA A 333 -35.60 -3.36 2.35
C ALA A 333 -35.44 -4.77 1.74
N SER A 334 -35.07 -4.85 0.45
CA SER A 334 -34.79 -6.11 -0.25
C SER A 334 -33.57 -6.85 0.35
N PHE A 335 -32.47 -6.16 0.60
CA PHE A 335 -31.28 -6.71 1.22
C PHE A 335 -31.55 -7.15 2.66
N LEU A 336 -32.16 -6.27 3.47
CA LEU A 336 -32.49 -6.55 4.86
C LEU A 336 -33.43 -7.79 5.01
N LYS A 337 -34.45 -7.91 4.16
CA LYS A 337 -35.38 -9.02 4.16
C LYS A 337 -34.70 -10.32 3.70
N ARG A 338 -33.93 -10.29 2.60
CA ARG A 338 -33.24 -11.46 2.04
C ARG A 338 -32.31 -12.10 3.06
N HIS A 339 -31.55 -11.28 3.78
CA HIS A 339 -30.52 -11.73 4.72
C HIS A 339 -30.95 -11.67 6.21
N LYS A 340 -32.24 -11.38 6.48
CA LYS A 340 -32.81 -11.34 7.85
C LYS A 340 -32.06 -10.43 8.83
N ILE A 341 -31.53 -9.29 8.33
CA ILE A 341 -30.67 -8.39 9.10
C ILE A 341 -31.43 -7.56 10.15
N GLY A 342 -32.70 -7.38 9.97
CA GLY A 342 -33.56 -6.57 10.83
C GLY A 342 -33.79 -5.16 10.29
N THR A 343 -33.36 -4.12 11.02
CA THR A 343 -33.64 -2.72 10.66
C THR A 343 -32.45 -2.03 9.95
N PRO A 344 -32.69 -0.92 9.20
CA PRO A 344 -31.64 -0.12 8.60
C PRO A 344 -30.55 0.34 9.59
N SER A 345 -30.94 0.69 10.81
CA SER A 345 -29.99 1.13 11.86
C SER A 345 -29.10 -0.02 12.33
N VAL A 346 -29.62 -1.24 12.41
CA VAL A 346 -28.81 -2.44 12.73
C VAL A 346 -27.80 -2.71 11.62
N SER A 347 -28.24 -2.63 10.35
CA SER A 347 -27.35 -2.83 9.21
C SER A 347 -26.18 -1.84 9.21
N ARG A 348 -26.43 -0.55 9.38
CA ARG A 348 -25.38 0.47 9.47
C ARG A 348 -24.39 0.17 10.59
N ARG A 349 -24.88 -0.08 11.81
CA ARG A 349 -24.03 -0.39 12.96
C ARG A 349 -23.15 -1.63 12.73
N LEU A 350 -23.68 -2.66 12.07
CA LEU A 350 -22.91 -3.86 11.73
C LEU A 350 -21.85 -3.56 10.68
N ALA A 351 -22.21 -2.78 9.65
CA ALA A 351 -21.26 -2.35 8.62
C ALA A 351 -20.12 -1.52 9.22
N ASP A 352 -20.44 -0.52 10.05
CA ASP A 352 -19.45 0.34 10.70
C ASP A 352 -18.49 -0.49 11.58
N ALA A 353 -19.05 -1.39 12.41
CA ALA A 353 -18.23 -2.25 13.28
C ALA A 353 -17.29 -3.19 12.50
N LEU A 354 -17.73 -3.70 11.34
CA LEU A 354 -16.92 -4.56 10.48
C LEU A 354 -15.89 -3.75 9.67
N TYR A 355 -16.25 -2.53 9.30
CA TYR A 355 -15.35 -1.59 8.64
C TYR A 355 -14.19 -1.19 9.57
N GLU A 356 -14.47 -0.82 10.83
CA GLU A 356 -13.46 -0.52 11.84
C GLU A 356 -12.54 -1.71 12.12
N LYS A 357 -13.07 -2.94 12.05
CA LYS A 357 -12.27 -4.16 12.16
C LYS A 357 -11.45 -4.47 10.88
N GLY A 358 -11.61 -3.70 9.80
CA GLY A 358 -10.94 -3.90 8.52
C GLY A 358 -11.44 -5.11 7.72
N LEU A 359 -12.62 -5.66 8.06
CA LEU A 359 -13.22 -6.81 7.37
C LEU A 359 -14.15 -6.41 6.24
N LEU A 360 -14.63 -5.15 6.23
CA LEU A 360 -15.38 -4.56 5.12
C LEU A 360 -14.61 -3.39 4.51
N ASN A 361 -14.71 -3.27 3.19
CA ASN A 361 -14.41 -2.06 2.45
C ASN A 361 -15.70 -1.25 2.26
N ALA A 362 -15.58 0.08 2.33
CA ALA A 362 -16.61 1.03 1.97
C ALA A 362 -16.04 1.98 0.92
N GLU A 363 -16.47 1.86 -0.32
CA GLU A 363 -15.97 2.66 -1.43
C GLU A 363 -17.01 3.70 -1.83
N GLN A 364 -16.62 4.98 -1.81
CA GLN A 364 -17.47 6.05 -2.28
C GLN A 364 -17.47 6.06 -3.82
N THR A 365 -18.66 6.03 -4.39
CA THR A 365 -18.90 6.17 -5.84
C THR A 365 -19.87 7.31 -6.08
N LEU A 366 -20.09 7.69 -7.34
CA LEU A 366 -21.08 8.70 -7.69
C LEU A 366 -22.51 8.30 -7.29
N GLU A 367 -22.77 6.99 -7.20
CA GLU A 367 -24.08 6.42 -6.86
C GLU A 367 -24.26 6.16 -5.35
N GLY A 368 -23.22 6.43 -4.55
CA GLY A 368 -23.22 6.20 -3.11
C GLY A 368 -22.10 5.27 -2.64
N THR A 369 -22.22 4.77 -1.42
CA THR A 369 -21.21 3.88 -0.83
C THR A 369 -21.45 2.43 -1.21
N VAL A 370 -20.42 1.78 -1.76
CA VAL A 370 -20.40 0.35 -2.08
C VAL A 370 -19.63 -0.40 -1.01
N TYR A 371 -20.29 -1.40 -0.42
CA TYR A 371 -19.69 -2.26 0.61
C TYR A 371 -19.30 -3.61 0.03
N SER A 372 -18.12 -4.10 0.39
CA SER A 372 -17.64 -5.45 0.01
C SER A 372 -16.75 -6.02 1.10
N VAL A 373 -16.61 -7.34 1.16
CA VAL A 373 -15.65 -7.99 2.07
C VAL A 373 -14.22 -7.60 1.65
N SER A 374 -13.39 -7.19 2.61
CA SER A 374 -12.05 -6.65 2.33
C SER A 374 -11.09 -7.70 1.74
N ASP A 375 -11.20 -8.94 2.19
CA ASP A 375 -10.42 -10.07 1.69
C ASP A 375 -11.23 -10.85 0.66
N VAL A 376 -10.75 -10.88 -0.60
CA VAL A 376 -11.46 -11.55 -1.70
C VAL A 376 -11.52 -13.06 -1.48
N PHE A 377 -10.47 -13.68 -0.94
CA PHE A 377 -10.48 -15.12 -0.71
C PHE A 377 -11.40 -15.51 0.45
N LEU A 378 -11.46 -14.68 1.50
CA LEU A 378 -12.45 -14.82 2.56
C LEU A 378 -13.87 -14.67 2.01
N SER A 379 -14.12 -13.68 1.14
CA SER A 379 -15.41 -13.50 0.48
C SER A 379 -15.81 -14.75 -0.30
N ARG A 380 -14.91 -15.28 -1.14
CA ARG A 380 -15.15 -16.50 -1.93
C ARG A 380 -15.35 -17.76 -1.07
N TRP A 381 -14.69 -17.81 0.09
CA TRP A 381 -14.93 -18.89 1.05
C TRP A 381 -16.31 -18.75 1.71
N MET A 382 -16.73 -17.55 2.10
CA MET A 382 -18.03 -17.27 2.72
C MET A 382 -19.22 -17.45 1.77
N GLU A 383 -19.05 -17.20 0.48
CA GLU A 383 -20.09 -17.44 -0.55
C GLU A 383 -20.58 -18.90 -0.57
N ARG A 384 -19.79 -19.83 -0.02
CA ARG A 384 -20.09 -21.27 0.02
C ARG A 384 -20.84 -21.70 1.28
N LEU A 385 -20.91 -20.83 2.30
CA LEU A 385 -21.66 -21.06 3.53
C LEU A 385 -23.15 -20.72 3.36
#